data_bda2938f2374d20c93f5ebe709fd8888
#
_entry.id   bda2938f2374d20c93f5ebe709fd8888
#
_cell.length_a   1.000
_cell.length_b   1.000
_cell.length_c   1.000
_cell.angle_alpha   90.00
_cell.angle_beta   90.00
_cell.angle_gamma   90.00
#
_symmetry.space_group_name_H-M   'P 1'
#
loop_
_entity.id
_entity.type
_entity.pdbx_description
1 polymer ?
#
loop_
_entity_poly.entity_id
_entity_poly.type
_entity_poly.pdbx_seq_one_letter_code
_entity_poly.pdbx_strand_id
1 'polypeptide(L)'
;MRDELVRNQERYVTRRRFVGITLASGAALLAGKSADASTSSNMATNPTFNLGGDFSVNRLGFGAMRLTGQGIWGWPPDRQNALKVLRRAVELGVNLIDTADAYGPDTSELLIAEALYPYPKGLVIATKGGLTRPGPGQWVPNCRPDHLKQALDGSLKRLRLDRIDLYQLHTVDSKVPIEESVGALKQMQDAGKIRHIGLSNVDRKEIDRARKIVPIVSVQNRYNIEDRESEDVLVYCEKEKLGFLPWFPIGGGSGLKTENPLNAAAKAHGVSVFQVALAWLLERSPVMLPIPGTSSLAHLEENVAAAKLKLTPEEWKAIDAIRR
;
A
#
# COMPACT_ATOMS: atom_id res chain seq x y z
N MET A 1 4.68 -20.83 10.20
CA MET A 1 5.07 -19.54 10.80
C MET A 1 4.91 -18.32 9.86
N ARG A 2 5.30 -18.38 8.56
CA ARG A 2 4.99 -17.31 7.59
C ARG A 2 3.47 -17.15 7.38
N ASP A 3 2.74 -18.24 7.30
CA ASP A 3 1.28 -18.25 7.05
C ASP A 3 0.44 -17.78 8.25
N GLU A 4 0.97 -17.84 9.44
CA GLU A 4 0.25 -17.45 10.66
C GLU A 4 0.24 -15.93 10.89
N LEU A 5 1.30 -15.25 10.46
CA LEU A 5 1.41 -13.79 10.51
C LEU A 5 0.48 -13.11 9.49
N VAL A 6 0.37 -13.72 8.31
CA VAL A 6 -0.56 -13.28 7.25
C VAL A 6 -1.99 -13.55 7.70
N ARG A 7 -2.29 -14.72 8.27
CA ARG A 7 -3.63 -15.07 8.79
C ARG A 7 -4.10 -14.19 9.94
N ASN A 8 -3.20 -13.69 10.78
CA ASN A 8 -3.60 -12.77 11.85
C ASN A 8 -3.96 -11.36 11.32
N GLN A 9 -3.29 -10.88 10.28
CA GLN A 9 -3.75 -9.68 9.57
C GLN A 9 -5.07 -9.94 8.82
N GLU A 10 -5.24 -11.12 8.22
CA GLU A 10 -6.48 -11.54 7.55
C GLU A 10 -7.68 -11.60 8.48
N ARG A 11 -7.53 -12.08 9.72
CA ARG A 11 -8.62 -12.14 10.72
C ARG A 11 -9.16 -10.76 11.11
N TYR A 12 -8.35 -9.72 10.95
CA TYR A 12 -8.76 -8.36 11.28
C TYR A 12 -9.68 -7.74 10.20
N VAL A 13 -9.44 -8.09 8.94
CA VAL A 13 -10.22 -7.60 7.79
C VAL A 13 -11.52 -8.37 7.63
N THR A 14 -11.52 -9.68 7.90
CA THR A 14 -12.67 -10.58 7.66
C THR A 14 -13.81 -10.48 8.68
N ARG A 15 -13.62 -9.91 9.86
CA ARG A 15 -14.70 -9.76 10.85
C ARG A 15 -15.78 -8.73 10.52
N ARG A 16 -15.64 -7.96 9.44
CA ARG A 16 -16.66 -7.02 8.96
C ARG A 16 -17.76 -7.65 8.10
N ARG A 17 -17.72 -8.96 7.85
CA ARG A 17 -18.68 -9.68 6.98
C ARG A 17 -19.83 -10.33 7.73
N PHE A 18 -20.65 -9.61 8.50
CA PHE A 18 -21.97 -10.14 8.88
C PHE A 18 -22.96 -8.99 9.09
N VAL A 19 -23.63 -8.56 8.03
CA VAL A 19 -25.07 -8.26 7.92
C VAL A 19 -25.36 -8.06 6.42
N GLY A 20 -25.85 -9.06 5.77
CA GLY A 20 -26.40 -8.98 4.42
C GLY A 20 -27.81 -9.57 4.42
N ILE A 21 -28.78 -8.73 4.26
CA ILE A 21 -30.19 -9.13 4.08
C ILE A 21 -30.44 -9.44 2.61
N THR A 22 -30.93 -10.63 2.38
CA THR A 22 -31.49 -11.14 1.12
C THR A 22 -32.79 -10.43 0.79
N LEU A 23 -32.96 -9.96 -0.44
CA LEU A 23 -34.27 -9.90 -1.10
C LEU A 23 -34.12 -10.13 -2.61
N ALA A 24 -34.95 -11.03 -3.11
CA ALA A 24 -34.96 -11.56 -4.45
C ALA A 24 -35.92 -10.80 -5.38
N SER A 25 -35.73 -11.06 -6.67
CA SER A 25 -36.69 -11.11 -7.77
C SER A 25 -36.95 -9.87 -8.61
N GLY A 26 -36.79 -10.05 -9.93
CA GLY A 26 -37.39 -9.25 -10.96
C GLY A 26 -36.64 -9.27 -12.29
N ALA A 27 -36.92 -10.23 -13.17
CA ALA A 27 -36.43 -10.29 -14.53
C ALA A 27 -37.11 -9.26 -15.44
N ALA A 28 -36.36 -8.60 -16.30
CA ALA A 28 -36.87 -8.05 -17.57
C ALA A 28 -35.74 -8.06 -18.60
N LEU A 29 -35.93 -8.86 -19.65
CA LEU A 29 -35.11 -8.82 -20.88
C LEU A 29 -35.38 -7.53 -21.65
N LEU A 30 -34.33 -6.83 -22.03
CA LEU A 30 -34.33 -5.97 -23.22
C LEU A 30 -32.97 -6.11 -23.92
N ALA A 31 -33.04 -6.67 -25.13
CA ALA A 31 -31.93 -6.79 -26.04
C ALA A 31 -31.58 -5.41 -26.61
N GLY A 32 -30.40 -4.92 -26.28
CA GLY A 32 -29.79 -3.75 -26.90
C GLY A 32 -28.40 -4.12 -27.42
N LYS A 33 -28.19 -4.01 -28.73
CA LYS A 33 -26.91 -4.18 -29.40
C LYS A 33 -25.90 -3.20 -28.80
N SER A 34 -24.92 -3.71 -28.07
CA SER A 34 -23.76 -2.94 -27.66
C SER A 34 -22.68 -3.04 -28.75
N ALA A 35 -22.35 -1.90 -29.31
CA ALA A 35 -21.18 -1.74 -30.16
C ALA A 35 -19.92 -2.00 -29.32
N ASP A 36 -19.13 -2.98 -29.71
CA ASP A 36 -17.79 -3.20 -29.20
C ASP A 36 -16.90 -2.00 -29.57
N ALA A 37 -16.73 -1.10 -28.63
CA ALA A 37 -15.64 -0.14 -28.68
C ALA A 37 -14.45 -0.73 -27.89
N SER A 38 -13.70 -1.63 -28.52
CA SER A 38 -12.39 -2.03 -28.03
C SER A 38 -11.41 -0.86 -28.20
N THR A 39 -11.42 0.07 -27.26
CA THR A 39 -10.32 1.01 -27.09
C THR A 39 -9.17 0.27 -26.40
N SER A 40 -8.33 -0.42 -27.18
CA SER A 40 -6.98 -0.77 -26.77
C SER A 40 -6.19 0.53 -26.68
N SER A 41 -6.30 1.25 -25.56
CA SER A 41 -5.40 2.33 -25.26
C SER A 41 -4.05 1.69 -24.92
N ASN A 42 -3.06 1.86 -25.77
CA ASN A 42 -1.65 1.78 -25.43
C ASN A 42 -1.41 2.83 -24.32
N MET A 43 -1.73 2.50 -23.08
CA MET A 43 -1.40 3.34 -21.94
C MET A 43 0.09 3.22 -21.71
N ALA A 44 0.85 4.13 -22.33
CA ALA A 44 2.23 4.37 -21.95
C ALA A 44 2.21 4.66 -20.45
N THR A 45 2.64 3.69 -19.64
CA THR A 45 2.64 3.82 -18.19
C THR A 45 3.58 4.95 -17.81
N ASN A 46 3.05 6.07 -17.37
CA ASN A 46 3.87 7.15 -16.83
C ASN A 46 4.70 6.56 -15.67
N PRO A 47 6.04 6.69 -15.67
CA PRO A 47 6.88 6.12 -14.63
C PRO A 47 6.67 6.77 -13.26
N THR A 48 6.06 7.97 -13.23
CA THR A 48 5.83 8.74 -12.02
C THR A 48 4.34 9.01 -11.79
N PHE A 49 3.99 9.26 -10.53
CA PHE A 49 2.69 9.73 -10.09
C PHE A 49 2.84 11.02 -9.29
N ASN A 50 1.95 11.98 -9.50
CA ASN A 50 1.97 13.24 -8.78
C ASN A 50 1.10 13.14 -7.53
N LEU A 51 1.69 12.68 -6.42
CA LEU A 51 1.00 12.47 -5.16
C LEU A 51 0.69 13.81 -4.49
N GLY A 52 -0.59 14.04 -4.19
CA GLY A 52 -1.04 15.29 -3.58
C GLY A 52 -0.90 16.53 -4.47
N GLY A 53 -0.48 16.37 -5.73
CA GLY A 53 -0.30 17.46 -6.69
C GLY A 53 1.09 18.09 -6.68
N ASP A 54 1.93 17.76 -5.73
CA ASP A 54 3.24 18.41 -5.52
C ASP A 54 4.40 17.44 -5.22
N PHE A 55 4.15 16.14 -5.03
CA PHE A 55 5.18 15.13 -4.93
C PHE A 55 5.22 14.23 -6.16
N SER A 56 6.24 14.38 -6.99
CA SER A 56 6.50 13.44 -8.09
C SER A 56 7.19 12.19 -7.53
N VAL A 57 6.42 11.12 -7.34
CA VAL A 57 6.94 9.83 -6.86
C VAL A 57 7.07 8.84 -8.00
N ASN A 58 8.15 8.05 -8.00
CA ASN A 58 8.27 6.88 -8.84
C ASN A 58 7.19 5.86 -8.41
N ARG A 59 6.50 5.27 -9.37
CA ARG A 59 5.32 4.44 -9.07
C ARG A 59 5.63 3.18 -8.28
N LEU A 60 6.87 2.69 -8.29
CA LEU A 60 7.32 1.62 -7.43
C LEU A 60 8.00 2.20 -6.19
N GLY A 61 7.34 2.10 -5.04
CA GLY A 61 7.86 2.48 -3.73
C GLY A 61 8.53 1.31 -2.99
N PHE A 62 8.86 1.53 -1.72
CA PHE A 62 9.42 0.52 -0.83
C PHE A 62 8.65 0.46 0.49
N GLY A 63 8.18 -0.74 0.88
CA GLY A 63 7.53 -1.00 2.18
C GLY A 63 8.54 -1.46 3.23
N ALA A 64 8.72 -0.67 4.29
CA ALA A 64 9.74 -0.92 5.31
C ALA A 64 9.33 -1.94 6.39
N MET A 65 8.09 -2.42 6.40
CA MET A 65 7.57 -3.35 7.42
C MET A 65 8.44 -4.60 7.62
N ARG A 66 9.02 -5.14 6.54
CA ARG A 66 9.84 -6.36 6.57
C ARG A 66 11.28 -6.14 7.08
N LEU A 67 11.67 -4.90 7.36
CA LEU A 67 12.96 -4.58 7.94
C LEU A 67 13.02 -4.74 9.46
N THR A 68 11.90 -5.01 10.11
CA THR A 68 11.82 -5.23 11.57
C THR A 68 12.03 -6.70 11.93
N GLY A 69 12.13 -6.99 13.21
CA GLY A 69 12.32 -8.36 13.71
C GLY A 69 11.13 -9.28 13.44
N GLN A 70 11.27 -10.52 13.87
CA GLN A 70 10.24 -11.55 13.69
C GLN A 70 8.89 -11.10 14.28
N GLY A 71 7.78 -11.35 13.56
CA GLY A 71 6.46 -10.92 13.99
C GLY A 71 6.22 -9.42 13.82
N ILE A 72 7.05 -8.75 13.02
CA ILE A 72 7.05 -7.29 12.88
C ILE A 72 7.22 -6.65 14.28
N TRP A 73 8.22 -7.13 15.00
CA TRP A 73 8.46 -6.78 16.39
C TRP A 73 9.94 -6.62 16.69
N GLY A 74 10.31 -5.47 17.30
CA GLY A 74 11.68 -5.17 17.70
C GLY A 74 12.65 -5.04 16.53
N TRP A 75 13.92 -5.04 16.85
CA TRP A 75 15.01 -4.89 15.89
C TRP A 75 15.21 -6.15 15.06
N PRO A 76 15.63 -6.01 13.79
CA PRO A 76 16.00 -7.15 12.98
C PRO A 76 17.27 -7.83 13.51
N PRO A 77 17.45 -9.13 13.25
CA PRO A 77 18.69 -9.84 13.64
C PRO A 77 19.95 -9.21 13.03
N ASP A 78 19.86 -8.74 11.79
CA ASP A 78 20.92 -8.00 11.09
C ASP A 78 20.46 -6.57 10.79
N ARG A 79 20.74 -5.68 11.75
CA ARG A 79 20.44 -4.26 11.63
C ARG A 79 21.25 -3.61 10.50
N GLN A 80 22.50 -4.00 10.32
CA GLN A 80 23.35 -3.41 9.27
C GLN A 80 22.84 -3.74 7.88
N ASN A 81 22.34 -4.96 7.67
CA ASN A 81 21.68 -5.32 6.42
C ASN A 81 20.40 -4.51 6.18
N ALA A 82 19.58 -4.27 7.21
CA ALA A 82 18.38 -3.43 7.08
C ALA A 82 18.74 -2.00 6.62
N LEU A 83 19.81 -1.40 7.17
CA LEU A 83 20.30 -0.09 6.75
C LEU A 83 20.82 -0.10 5.31
N LYS A 84 21.54 -1.17 4.91
CA LYS A 84 22.00 -1.34 3.52
C LYS A 84 20.83 -1.42 2.53
N VAL A 85 19.77 -2.16 2.88
CA VAL A 85 18.57 -2.28 2.04
C VAL A 85 17.91 -0.92 1.83
N LEU A 86 17.76 -0.11 2.88
CA LEU A 86 17.18 1.23 2.78
C LEU A 86 18.01 2.16 1.90
N ARG A 87 19.32 2.19 2.08
CA ARG A 87 20.22 3.01 1.24
C ARG A 87 20.17 2.55 -0.21
N ARG A 88 20.23 1.24 -0.42
CA ARG A 88 20.17 0.66 -1.77
C ARG A 88 18.85 0.95 -2.47
N ALA A 89 17.72 0.97 -1.78
CA ALA A 89 16.44 1.35 -2.35
C ALA A 89 16.49 2.78 -2.95
N VAL A 90 17.04 3.73 -2.20
CA VAL A 90 17.19 5.11 -2.67
C VAL A 90 18.19 5.21 -3.84
N GLU A 91 19.32 4.50 -3.78
CA GLU A 91 20.31 4.42 -4.89
C GLU A 91 19.69 3.87 -6.18
N LEU A 92 18.74 2.96 -6.07
CA LEU A 92 17.99 2.40 -7.20
C LEU A 92 16.86 3.30 -7.70
N GLY A 93 16.70 4.49 -7.10
CA GLY A 93 15.72 5.49 -7.53
C GLY A 93 14.36 5.37 -6.84
N VAL A 94 14.21 4.55 -5.79
CA VAL A 94 13.00 4.57 -4.96
C VAL A 94 12.95 5.92 -4.23
N ASN A 95 11.86 6.66 -4.41
CA ASN A 95 11.64 7.94 -3.74
C ASN A 95 10.31 8.03 -2.98
N LEU A 96 9.66 6.88 -2.75
CA LEU A 96 8.53 6.71 -1.84
C LEU A 96 8.83 5.56 -0.88
N ILE A 97 9.00 5.85 0.41
CA ILE A 97 9.18 4.85 1.46
C ILE A 97 7.95 4.85 2.35
N ASP A 98 7.31 3.68 2.49
CA ASP A 98 6.15 3.47 3.34
C ASP A 98 6.55 2.74 4.63
N THR A 99 6.20 3.33 5.76
CA THR A 99 6.40 2.79 7.11
C THR A 99 5.18 3.00 8.00
N ALA A 100 5.30 2.75 9.30
CA ALA A 100 4.33 3.06 10.34
C ALA A 100 4.99 3.07 11.72
N ASP A 101 4.39 3.80 12.67
CA ASP A 101 4.74 3.74 14.08
C ASP A 101 4.60 2.32 14.67
N ALA A 102 3.60 1.59 14.19
CA ALA A 102 3.29 0.22 14.61
C ALA A 102 4.29 -0.84 14.11
N TYR A 103 5.25 -0.50 13.24
CA TYR A 103 6.22 -1.45 12.71
C TYR A 103 7.44 -1.54 13.61
N GLY A 104 7.48 -2.64 14.37
CA GLY A 104 8.56 -2.96 15.26
C GLY A 104 8.40 -2.74 16.77
N PRO A 105 7.33 -2.17 17.40
CA PRO A 105 6.88 -0.79 17.24
C PRO A 105 8.06 0.20 17.19
N ASP A 106 7.90 1.32 16.52
CA ASP A 106 8.90 2.40 16.38
C ASP A 106 10.16 2.05 15.58
N THR A 107 10.57 0.79 15.59
CA THR A 107 11.86 0.32 15.03
C THR A 107 12.03 0.66 13.56
N SER A 108 10.97 0.54 12.75
CA SER A 108 11.04 0.81 11.31
C SER A 108 11.35 2.28 11.03
N GLU A 109 10.72 3.21 11.74
CA GLU A 109 10.99 4.65 11.60
C GLU A 109 12.40 5.02 12.06
N LEU A 110 12.89 4.40 13.15
CA LEU A 110 14.26 4.58 13.63
C LEU A 110 15.29 4.08 12.61
N LEU A 111 15.06 2.91 11.98
CA LEU A 111 15.92 2.38 10.91
C LEU A 111 15.97 3.32 9.71
N ILE A 112 14.83 3.87 9.29
CA ILE A 112 14.76 4.83 8.18
C ILE A 112 15.58 6.08 8.50
N ALA A 113 15.41 6.66 9.69
CA ALA A 113 16.16 7.83 10.10
C ALA A 113 17.66 7.55 10.20
N GLU A 114 18.07 6.40 10.74
CA GLU A 114 19.48 6.02 10.84
C GLU A 114 20.13 5.79 9.47
N ALA A 115 19.38 5.21 8.53
CA ALA A 115 19.92 4.90 7.21
C ALA A 115 20.01 6.14 6.31
N LEU A 116 19.03 7.05 6.38
CA LEU A 116 18.77 8.02 5.32
C LEU A 116 18.82 9.49 5.78
N TYR A 117 18.88 9.77 7.10
CA TYR A 117 19.00 11.17 7.55
C TYR A 117 20.44 11.68 7.42
N PRO A 118 20.67 12.90 6.85
CA PRO A 118 19.68 13.81 6.27
C PRO A 118 19.07 13.26 4.97
N TYR A 119 17.76 13.39 4.83
CA TYR A 119 17.03 12.79 3.72
C TYR A 119 17.39 13.42 2.37
N PRO A 120 17.56 12.60 1.31
CA PRO A 120 17.75 13.11 -0.04
C PRO A 120 16.57 13.97 -0.51
N LYS A 121 16.87 15.01 -1.27
CA LYS A 121 15.82 15.85 -1.86
C LYS A 121 14.87 15.02 -2.75
N GLY A 122 13.57 15.18 -2.54
CA GLY A 122 12.55 14.47 -3.32
C GLY A 122 12.21 13.08 -2.81
N LEU A 123 12.84 12.61 -1.72
CA LEU A 123 12.41 11.41 -1.01
C LEU A 123 11.15 11.73 -0.20
N VAL A 124 10.10 10.96 -0.41
CA VAL A 124 8.81 11.07 0.29
C VAL A 124 8.74 9.97 1.35
N ILE A 125 8.51 10.35 2.60
CA ILE A 125 8.29 9.42 3.71
C ILE A 125 6.80 9.38 4.02
N ALA A 126 6.18 8.20 3.81
CA ALA A 126 4.82 7.89 4.21
C ALA A 126 4.85 7.08 5.51
N THR A 127 4.24 7.60 6.57
CA THR A 127 4.05 6.84 7.82
C THR A 127 2.60 6.83 8.24
N LYS A 128 2.28 6.08 9.29
CA LYS A 128 0.90 5.82 9.70
C LYS A 128 0.79 5.84 11.22
N GLY A 129 -0.42 6.17 11.70
CA GLY A 129 -0.83 5.98 13.09
C GLY A 129 -2.27 5.48 13.18
N GLY A 130 -2.66 4.98 14.34
CA GLY A 130 -4.00 4.44 14.57
C GLY A 130 -4.03 2.95 14.87
N LEU A 131 -2.87 2.33 15.05
CA LEU A 131 -2.73 0.97 15.56
C LEU A 131 -1.81 0.94 16.78
N THR A 132 -2.22 0.22 17.81
CA THR A 132 -1.36 -0.14 18.94
C THR A 132 -0.90 -1.58 18.83
N ARG A 133 0.25 -1.87 19.44
CA ARG A 133 0.91 -3.16 19.38
C ARG A 133 1.18 -3.68 20.80
N PRO A 134 0.21 -4.41 21.43
CA PRO A 134 0.41 -4.97 22.78
C PRO A 134 1.47 -6.08 22.83
N GLY A 135 1.75 -6.72 21.71
CA GLY A 135 2.74 -7.78 21.58
C GLY A 135 2.99 -8.20 20.13
N PRO A 136 3.95 -9.12 19.88
CA PRO A 136 4.21 -9.65 18.54
C PRO A 136 2.95 -10.21 17.89
N GLY A 137 2.70 -9.84 16.62
CA GLY A 137 1.53 -10.30 15.87
C GLY A 137 0.17 -9.72 16.33
N GLN A 138 0.13 -8.90 17.38
CA GLN A 138 -1.10 -8.27 17.85
C GLN A 138 -1.22 -6.85 17.29
N TRP A 139 -2.36 -6.55 16.69
CA TRP A 139 -2.67 -5.27 16.05
C TRP A 139 -4.03 -4.81 16.55
N VAL A 140 -4.07 -3.71 17.29
CA VAL A 140 -5.30 -3.20 17.92
C VAL A 140 -5.58 -1.80 17.41
N PRO A 141 -6.72 -1.53 16.75
CA PRO A 141 -7.12 -0.18 16.38
C PRO A 141 -7.21 0.73 17.59
N ASN A 142 -6.67 1.93 17.44
CA ASN A 142 -6.85 3.04 18.35
C ASN A 142 -6.75 4.33 17.54
N CYS A 143 -7.89 4.77 17.02
CA CYS A 143 -7.97 5.97 16.19
C CYS A 143 -8.50 7.20 16.95
N ARG A 144 -8.41 7.17 18.29
CA ARG A 144 -8.77 8.31 19.13
C ARG A 144 -7.87 9.50 18.84
N PRO A 145 -8.41 10.73 18.83
CA PRO A 145 -7.65 11.95 18.55
C PRO A 145 -6.39 12.13 19.41
N ASP A 146 -6.48 11.82 20.71
CA ASP A 146 -5.36 11.91 21.64
C ASP A 146 -4.22 10.94 21.29
N HIS A 147 -4.57 9.69 20.93
CA HIS A 147 -3.59 8.70 20.50
C HIS A 147 -2.95 9.06 19.16
N LEU A 148 -3.74 9.50 18.17
CA LEU A 148 -3.22 9.91 16.87
C LEU A 148 -2.23 11.07 16.98
N LYS A 149 -2.50 12.03 17.89
CA LYS A 149 -1.58 13.13 18.17
C LYS A 149 -0.25 12.63 18.77
N GLN A 150 -0.32 11.74 19.77
CA GLN A 150 0.88 11.13 20.37
C GLN A 150 1.68 10.31 19.35
N ALA A 151 1.00 9.51 18.53
CA ALA A 151 1.61 8.71 17.47
C ALA A 151 2.37 9.58 16.45
N LEU A 152 1.74 10.66 15.97
CA LEU A 152 2.39 11.60 15.05
C LEU A 152 3.60 12.30 15.69
N ASP A 153 3.46 12.81 16.92
CA ASP A 153 4.58 13.47 17.61
C ASP A 153 5.75 12.48 17.84
N GLY A 154 5.45 11.23 18.11
CA GLY A 154 6.43 10.15 18.15
C GLY A 154 7.11 9.90 16.80
N SER A 155 6.35 9.80 15.72
CA SER A 155 6.87 9.62 14.35
C SER A 155 7.77 10.77 13.91
N LEU A 156 7.37 12.02 14.15
CA LEU A 156 8.20 13.21 13.87
C LEU A 156 9.55 13.13 14.57
N LYS A 157 9.56 12.77 15.86
CA LYS A 157 10.78 12.63 16.64
C LYS A 157 11.67 11.50 16.12
N ARG A 158 11.12 10.31 15.85
CA ARG A 158 11.89 9.15 15.38
C ARG A 158 12.46 9.35 13.99
N LEU A 159 11.67 9.94 13.09
CA LEU A 159 12.09 10.27 11.73
C LEU A 159 12.94 11.55 11.65
N ARG A 160 13.10 12.31 12.74
CA ARG A 160 13.82 13.59 12.76
C ARG A 160 13.27 14.60 11.74
N LEU A 161 11.96 14.70 11.66
CA LEU A 161 11.24 15.58 10.74
C LEU A 161 10.38 16.57 11.52
N ASP A 162 10.27 17.79 11.02
CA ASP A 162 9.32 18.79 11.53
C ASP A 162 7.93 18.60 10.93
N ARG A 163 7.85 17.94 9.77
CA ARG A 163 6.61 17.66 9.05
C ARG A 163 6.69 16.33 8.30
N ILE A 164 5.68 15.48 8.44
CA ILE A 164 5.52 14.25 7.67
C ILE A 164 4.94 14.58 6.28
N ASP A 165 5.53 14.02 5.22
CA ASP A 165 5.07 14.22 3.84
C ASP A 165 3.69 13.61 3.59
N LEU A 166 3.51 12.33 3.95
CA LEU A 166 2.25 11.60 3.87
C LEU A 166 1.98 10.87 5.19
N TYR A 167 0.96 11.31 5.92
CA TYR A 167 0.50 10.61 7.13
C TYR A 167 -0.81 9.90 6.87
N GLN A 168 -0.87 8.60 7.16
CA GLN A 168 -2.04 7.78 6.84
C GLN A 168 -2.74 7.31 8.12
N LEU A 169 -4.07 7.39 8.14
CA LEU A 169 -4.85 6.66 9.12
C LEU A 169 -4.70 5.18 8.83
N HIS A 170 -4.03 4.43 9.71
CA HIS A 170 -3.58 3.04 9.45
C HIS A 170 -4.74 2.06 9.26
N THR A 171 -5.85 2.30 9.94
CA THR A 171 -7.10 1.55 9.85
C THR A 171 -8.24 2.39 10.38
N VAL A 172 -9.48 1.93 10.20
CA VAL A 172 -10.64 2.51 10.89
C VAL A 172 -10.86 1.77 12.21
N ASP A 173 -11.15 2.51 13.25
CA ASP A 173 -11.56 1.97 14.56
C ASP A 173 -13.08 1.99 14.66
N SER A 174 -13.71 0.83 14.86
CA SER A 174 -15.16 0.74 14.97
C SER A 174 -15.75 1.46 16.19
N LYS A 175 -14.90 1.85 17.14
CA LYS A 175 -15.29 2.55 18.36
C LYS A 175 -15.18 4.06 18.24
N VAL A 176 -14.57 4.56 17.18
CA VAL A 176 -14.31 5.98 16.96
C VAL A 176 -14.84 6.37 15.57
N PRO A 177 -15.76 7.31 15.46
CA PRO A 177 -16.19 7.81 14.15
C PRO A 177 -15.00 8.27 13.31
N ILE A 178 -14.97 7.88 12.03
CA ILE A 178 -13.86 8.26 11.15
C ILE A 178 -13.70 9.78 11.08
N GLU A 179 -14.78 10.51 11.22
CA GLU A 179 -14.80 11.97 11.22
C GLU A 179 -13.97 12.56 12.37
N GLU A 180 -14.01 11.96 13.55
CA GLU A 180 -13.20 12.40 14.70
C GLU A 180 -11.72 12.14 14.45
N SER A 181 -11.39 10.95 13.93
CA SER A 181 -10.02 10.57 13.60
C SER A 181 -9.43 11.48 12.52
N VAL A 182 -10.15 11.66 11.42
CA VAL A 182 -9.71 12.50 10.30
C VAL A 182 -9.72 13.99 10.68
N GLY A 183 -10.66 14.42 11.51
CA GLY A 183 -10.69 15.77 12.09
C GLY A 183 -9.44 16.07 12.91
N ALA A 184 -8.95 15.10 13.68
CA ALA A 184 -7.67 15.24 14.39
C ALA A 184 -6.48 15.32 13.44
N LEU A 185 -6.44 14.49 12.37
CA LEU A 185 -5.40 14.59 11.34
C LEU A 185 -5.41 15.95 10.65
N LYS A 186 -6.60 16.50 10.36
CA LYS A 186 -6.73 17.84 9.79
C LYS A 186 -6.15 18.91 10.71
N GLN A 187 -6.46 18.88 12.00
CA GLN A 187 -5.88 19.82 12.97
C GLN A 187 -4.35 19.77 12.98
N MET A 188 -3.77 18.57 12.90
CA MET A 188 -2.32 18.39 12.83
C MET A 188 -1.73 18.85 11.49
N GLN A 189 -2.48 18.73 10.40
CA GLN A 189 -2.12 19.30 9.09
C GLN A 189 -2.16 20.83 9.14
N ASP A 190 -3.20 21.42 9.71
CA ASP A 190 -3.35 22.88 9.87
C ASP A 190 -2.23 23.45 10.77
N ALA A 191 -1.73 22.65 11.74
CA ALA A 191 -0.57 22.97 12.57
C ALA A 191 0.77 22.79 11.85
N GLY A 192 0.78 22.41 10.57
CA GLY A 192 1.99 22.23 9.75
C GLY A 192 2.77 20.94 10.00
N LYS A 193 2.26 20.01 10.83
CA LYS A 193 2.92 18.74 11.16
C LYS A 193 2.73 17.64 10.10
N ILE A 194 1.70 17.74 9.28
CA ILE A 194 1.37 16.83 8.18
C ILE A 194 1.25 17.66 6.90
N ARG A 195 1.84 17.19 5.80
CA ARG A 195 1.63 17.82 4.49
C ARG A 195 0.41 17.24 3.81
N HIS A 196 0.35 15.93 3.64
CA HIS A 196 -0.77 15.22 3.02
C HIS A 196 -1.31 14.12 3.90
N ILE A 197 -2.62 13.87 3.80
CA ILE A 197 -3.33 12.84 4.54
C ILE A 197 -3.74 11.73 3.58
N GLY A 198 -3.50 10.49 3.99
CA GLY A 198 -3.99 9.28 3.34
C GLY A 198 -4.83 8.44 4.29
N LEU A 199 -5.46 7.41 3.73
CA LEU A 199 -6.25 6.43 4.47
C LEU A 199 -5.74 5.01 4.17
N SER A 200 -5.90 4.09 5.11
CA SER A 200 -5.56 2.69 4.91
C SER A 200 -6.66 1.78 5.46
N ASN A 201 -6.92 0.67 4.75
CA ASN A 201 -7.94 -0.32 5.11
C ASN A 201 -9.34 0.29 5.23
N VAL A 202 -9.77 1.00 4.21
CA VAL A 202 -11.04 1.72 4.13
C VAL A 202 -11.89 1.26 2.95
N ASP A 203 -13.21 1.38 3.10
CA ASP A 203 -14.16 1.26 2.01
C ASP A 203 -14.47 2.63 1.37
N ARG A 204 -15.23 2.62 0.25
CA ARG A 204 -15.61 3.85 -0.45
C ARG A 204 -16.41 4.81 0.42
N LYS A 205 -17.31 4.32 1.26
CA LYS A 205 -18.14 5.16 2.14
C LYS A 205 -17.29 5.88 3.17
N GLU A 206 -16.29 5.19 3.70
CA GLU A 206 -15.33 5.75 4.64
C GLU A 206 -14.48 6.83 3.99
N ILE A 207 -14.02 6.60 2.74
CA ILE A 207 -13.29 7.60 1.95
C ILE A 207 -14.16 8.85 1.72
N ASP A 208 -15.41 8.66 1.29
CA ASP A 208 -16.33 9.77 1.03
C ASP A 208 -16.63 10.60 2.29
N ARG A 209 -16.74 9.93 3.46
CA ARG A 209 -16.91 10.60 4.76
C ARG A 209 -15.68 11.41 5.15
N ALA A 210 -14.49 10.83 5.01
CA ALA A 210 -13.22 11.51 5.30
C ALA A 210 -13.00 12.74 4.39
N ARG A 211 -13.30 12.61 3.10
CA ARG A 211 -13.12 13.69 2.11
C ARG A 211 -14.02 14.89 2.31
N LYS A 212 -15.10 14.77 3.09
CA LYS A 212 -15.92 15.92 3.50
C LYS A 212 -15.21 16.82 4.51
N ILE A 213 -14.15 16.33 5.15
CA ILE A 213 -13.43 17.01 6.24
C ILE A 213 -12.08 17.53 5.75
N VAL A 214 -11.35 16.74 4.98
CA VAL A 214 -10.00 17.06 4.51
C VAL A 214 -9.72 16.40 3.15
N PRO A 215 -8.92 17.03 2.27
CA PRO A 215 -8.44 16.39 1.06
C PRO A 215 -7.64 15.12 1.41
N ILE A 216 -8.04 13.99 0.84
CA ILE A 216 -7.33 12.72 0.90
C ILE A 216 -6.56 12.55 -0.40
N VAL A 217 -5.26 12.23 -0.34
CA VAL A 217 -4.40 12.11 -1.52
C VAL A 217 -4.06 10.67 -1.88
N SER A 218 -4.22 9.73 -0.93
CA SER A 218 -3.93 8.32 -1.15
C SER A 218 -4.84 7.39 -0.35
N VAL A 219 -4.97 6.17 -0.87
CA VAL A 219 -5.59 5.04 -0.16
C VAL A 219 -4.64 3.86 -0.20
N GLN A 220 -4.44 3.20 0.93
CA GLN A 220 -3.61 2.01 1.05
C GLN A 220 -4.44 0.82 1.51
N ASN A 221 -4.80 -0.06 0.58
CA ASN A 221 -5.60 -1.25 0.85
C ASN A 221 -4.89 -2.52 0.37
N ARG A 222 -5.32 -3.68 0.87
CA ARG A 222 -4.86 -4.97 0.37
C ARG A 222 -5.29 -5.15 -1.07
N TYR A 223 -4.30 -5.44 -1.93
CA TYR A 223 -4.58 -5.71 -3.34
C TYR A 223 -3.41 -6.42 -4.01
N ASN A 224 -3.67 -7.47 -4.75
CA ASN A 224 -2.72 -8.22 -5.57
C ASN A 224 -3.48 -9.06 -6.61
N ILE A 225 -2.77 -9.85 -7.41
CA ILE A 225 -3.39 -10.69 -8.45
C ILE A 225 -4.45 -11.64 -7.89
N GLU A 226 -4.21 -12.20 -6.71
CA GLU A 226 -5.09 -13.20 -6.08
C GLU A 226 -6.20 -12.57 -5.23
N ASP A 227 -5.99 -11.34 -4.75
CA ASP A 227 -6.90 -10.62 -3.87
C ASP A 227 -7.24 -9.27 -4.46
N ARG A 228 -8.47 -9.13 -4.92
CA ARG A 228 -9.02 -7.93 -5.55
C ARG A 228 -10.25 -7.40 -4.82
N GLU A 229 -10.37 -7.67 -3.52
CA GLU A 229 -11.50 -7.17 -2.71
C GLU A 229 -11.60 -5.65 -2.74
N SER A 230 -10.49 -4.94 -2.92
CA SER A 230 -10.44 -3.48 -3.02
C SER A 230 -10.51 -2.96 -4.47
N GLU A 231 -11.00 -3.75 -5.42
CA GLU A 231 -11.11 -3.32 -6.84
C GLU A 231 -11.99 -2.08 -7.00
N ASP A 232 -13.11 -2.01 -6.30
CA ASP A 232 -14.02 -0.86 -6.33
C ASP A 232 -13.38 0.41 -5.76
N VAL A 233 -12.53 0.25 -4.75
CA VAL A 233 -11.72 1.36 -4.17
C VAL A 233 -10.64 1.79 -5.14
N LEU A 234 -9.98 0.87 -5.84
CA LEU A 234 -8.99 1.19 -6.88
C LEU A 234 -9.64 2.01 -8.00
N VAL A 235 -10.77 1.56 -8.54
CA VAL A 235 -11.52 2.29 -9.58
C VAL A 235 -11.95 3.68 -9.10
N TYR A 236 -12.35 3.79 -7.83
CA TYR A 236 -12.63 5.08 -7.23
C TYR A 236 -11.38 5.98 -7.19
N CYS A 237 -10.24 5.44 -6.79
CA CYS A 237 -8.97 6.18 -6.76
C CYS A 237 -8.55 6.65 -8.16
N GLU A 238 -8.74 5.83 -9.19
CA GLU A 238 -8.51 6.22 -10.59
C GLU A 238 -9.33 7.46 -10.98
N LYS A 239 -10.64 7.40 -10.72
CA LYS A 239 -11.57 8.49 -11.03
C LYS A 239 -11.19 9.78 -10.31
N GLU A 240 -10.84 9.68 -9.05
CA GLU A 240 -10.55 10.82 -8.17
C GLU A 240 -9.07 11.24 -8.18
N LYS A 241 -8.23 10.55 -8.96
CA LYS A 241 -6.77 10.78 -9.07
C LYS A 241 -6.05 10.68 -7.72
N LEU A 242 -6.47 9.75 -6.87
CA LEU A 242 -5.83 9.42 -5.60
C LEU A 242 -4.77 8.35 -5.83
N GLY A 243 -3.61 8.44 -5.17
CA GLY A 243 -2.63 7.35 -5.18
C GLY A 243 -3.20 6.10 -4.50
N PHE A 244 -3.11 4.94 -5.16
CA PHE A 244 -3.51 3.67 -4.56
C PHE A 244 -2.25 2.85 -4.24
N LEU A 245 -2.00 2.64 -2.94
CA LEU A 245 -0.84 1.89 -2.44
C LEU A 245 -1.29 0.46 -2.08
N PRO A 246 -1.09 -0.53 -2.95
CA PRO A 246 -1.43 -1.90 -2.59
C PRO A 246 -0.48 -2.42 -1.52
N TRP A 247 -0.99 -2.76 -0.33
CA TRP A 247 -0.18 -3.54 0.59
C TRP A 247 -0.34 -5.03 0.29
N PHE A 248 0.72 -5.83 0.58
CA PHE A 248 0.83 -7.23 0.18
C PHE A 248 0.78 -7.45 -1.35
N PRO A 249 1.52 -6.62 -2.12
CA PRO A 249 1.35 -6.51 -3.57
C PRO A 249 1.72 -7.78 -4.33
N ILE A 250 2.60 -8.62 -3.78
CA ILE A 250 3.05 -9.87 -4.42
C ILE A 250 2.36 -11.11 -3.84
N GLY A 251 1.36 -10.94 -2.99
CA GLY A 251 0.65 -12.05 -2.35
C GLY A 251 1.53 -12.92 -1.46
N GLY A 252 0.99 -14.05 -0.98
CA GLY A 252 1.71 -15.01 -0.14
C GLY A 252 2.60 -15.99 -0.90
N GLY A 253 2.62 -15.93 -2.21
CA GLY A 253 3.37 -16.87 -3.07
C GLY A 253 2.79 -18.28 -3.12
N SER A 254 1.66 -18.55 -2.46
CA SER A 254 1.02 -19.87 -2.44
C SER A 254 0.37 -20.24 -3.78
N GLY A 255 -0.12 -19.26 -4.52
CA GLY A 255 -0.70 -19.45 -5.85
C GLY A 255 0.29 -19.51 -7.00
N LEU A 256 1.57 -19.19 -6.71
CA LEU A 256 2.63 -19.15 -7.71
C LEU A 256 3.29 -20.51 -7.96
N LYS A 257 2.84 -21.58 -7.30
CA LYS A 257 3.47 -22.91 -7.33
C LYS A 257 2.97 -23.84 -8.45
N THR A 258 1.92 -23.47 -9.16
CA THR A 258 1.36 -24.26 -10.28
C THR A 258 1.67 -23.63 -11.62
N GLU A 259 1.73 -24.41 -12.69
CA GLU A 259 1.78 -23.87 -14.05
C GLU A 259 0.59 -22.94 -14.29
N ASN A 260 0.87 -21.66 -14.41
CA ASN A 260 -0.12 -20.61 -14.59
C ASN A 260 0.45 -19.49 -15.49
N PRO A 261 -0.37 -18.54 -15.94
CA PRO A 261 0.09 -17.44 -16.80
C PRO A 261 1.26 -16.63 -16.24
N LEU A 262 1.36 -16.47 -14.91
CA LEU A 262 2.50 -15.79 -14.29
C LEU A 262 3.82 -16.52 -14.52
N ASN A 263 3.84 -17.84 -14.33
CA ASN A 263 5.03 -18.66 -14.54
C ASN A 263 5.43 -18.68 -16.04
N ALA A 264 4.45 -18.71 -16.94
CA ALA A 264 4.70 -18.65 -18.38
C ALA A 264 5.36 -17.33 -18.76
N ALA A 265 4.81 -16.20 -18.32
CA ALA A 265 5.39 -14.87 -18.57
C ALA A 265 6.78 -14.73 -17.90
N ALA A 266 6.96 -15.17 -16.66
CA ALA A 266 8.24 -15.13 -15.97
C ALA A 266 9.33 -15.89 -16.74
N LYS A 267 9.00 -17.07 -17.27
CA LYS A 267 9.91 -17.86 -18.12
C LYS A 267 10.21 -17.16 -19.45
N ALA A 268 9.21 -16.60 -20.10
CA ALA A 268 9.38 -15.90 -21.39
C ALA A 268 10.31 -14.70 -21.27
N HIS A 269 10.19 -13.95 -20.18
CA HIS A 269 11.01 -12.75 -19.91
C HIS A 269 12.33 -13.04 -19.17
N GLY A 270 12.58 -14.26 -18.69
CA GLY A 270 13.76 -14.60 -17.88
C GLY A 270 13.80 -13.89 -16.51
N VAL A 271 12.64 -13.65 -15.91
CA VAL A 271 12.48 -12.92 -14.65
C VAL A 271 11.74 -13.76 -13.60
N SER A 272 11.67 -13.27 -12.37
CA SER A 272 10.89 -13.94 -11.32
C SER A 272 9.38 -13.68 -11.49
N VAL A 273 8.55 -14.60 -10.98
CA VAL A 273 7.09 -14.43 -10.95
C VAL A 273 6.68 -13.20 -10.13
N PHE A 274 7.49 -12.80 -9.16
CA PHE A 274 7.25 -11.59 -8.35
C PHE A 274 7.42 -10.32 -9.17
N GLN A 275 8.41 -10.29 -10.09
CA GLN A 275 8.58 -9.18 -11.02
C GLN A 275 7.39 -9.08 -11.97
N VAL A 276 6.88 -10.19 -12.49
CA VAL A 276 5.68 -10.22 -13.34
C VAL A 276 4.46 -9.70 -12.57
N ALA A 277 4.29 -10.11 -11.31
CA ALA A 277 3.19 -9.64 -10.46
C ALA A 277 3.24 -8.12 -10.22
N LEU A 278 4.43 -7.57 -9.98
CA LEU A 278 4.62 -6.13 -9.80
C LEU A 278 4.41 -5.36 -11.13
N ALA A 279 4.87 -5.88 -12.25
CA ALA A 279 4.64 -5.29 -13.57
C ALA A 279 3.14 -5.25 -13.90
N TRP A 280 2.41 -6.35 -13.64
CA TRP A 280 0.97 -6.38 -13.80
C TRP A 280 0.26 -5.32 -12.95
N LEU A 281 0.63 -5.14 -11.67
CA LEU A 281 0.09 -4.08 -10.82
C LEU A 281 0.31 -2.69 -11.43
N LEU A 282 1.52 -2.41 -11.88
CA LEU A 282 1.86 -1.12 -12.50
C LEU A 282 1.07 -0.87 -13.79
N GLU A 283 0.73 -1.90 -14.55
CA GLU A 283 -0.07 -1.79 -15.76
C GLU A 283 -1.57 -1.75 -15.47
N ARG A 284 -2.01 -2.32 -14.32
CA ARG A 284 -3.42 -2.38 -13.93
C ARG A 284 -4.05 -1.00 -13.77
N SER A 285 -3.30 -0.01 -13.29
CA SER A 285 -3.83 1.34 -13.06
C SER A 285 -2.73 2.40 -13.04
N PRO A 286 -2.97 3.59 -13.62
CA PRO A 286 -2.00 4.69 -13.57
C PRO A 286 -1.81 5.29 -12.15
N VAL A 287 -2.74 5.06 -11.24
CA VAL A 287 -2.65 5.53 -9.84
C VAL A 287 -2.04 4.49 -8.90
N MET A 288 -1.67 3.30 -9.42
CA MET A 288 -1.10 2.21 -8.65
C MET A 288 0.33 2.53 -8.22
N LEU A 289 0.60 2.45 -6.92
CA LEU A 289 1.88 2.71 -6.27
C LEU A 289 2.28 1.51 -5.40
N PRO A 290 2.72 0.37 -5.98
CA PRO A 290 3.12 -0.81 -5.23
C PRO A 290 4.29 -0.51 -4.29
N ILE A 291 4.20 -1.04 -3.06
CA ILE A 291 5.21 -0.88 -2.01
C ILE A 291 5.75 -2.24 -1.54
N PRO A 292 6.39 -3.03 -2.44
CA PRO A 292 6.95 -4.31 -2.06
C PRO A 292 8.01 -4.14 -0.98
N GLY A 293 7.90 -4.92 0.11
CA GLY A 293 8.85 -4.90 1.23
C GLY A 293 9.71 -6.16 1.26
N THR A 294 11.01 -5.98 1.49
CA THR A 294 11.98 -7.08 1.64
C THR A 294 13.11 -6.69 2.59
N SER A 295 13.76 -7.69 3.17
CA SER A 295 15.04 -7.56 3.89
C SER A 295 16.24 -8.11 3.09
N SER A 296 16.05 -8.52 1.83
CA SER A 296 17.09 -9.02 0.94
C SER A 296 17.46 -7.99 -0.11
N LEU A 297 18.74 -7.67 -0.28
CA LEU A 297 19.25 -6.80 -1.35
C LEU A 297 18.90 -7.35 -2.74
N ALA A 298 19.06 -8.65 -2.96
CA ALA A 298 18.73 -9.29 -4.24
C ALA A 298 17.23 -9.13 -4.58
N HIS A 299 16.33 -9.40 -3.62
CA HIS A 299 14.90 -9.22 -3.84
C HIS A 299 14.52 -7.74 -4.01
N LEU A 300 15.23 -6.80 -3.39
CA LEU A 300 15.03 -5.38 -3.63
C LEU A 300 15.35 -5.01 -5.08
N GLU A 301 16.49 -5.45 -5.58
CA GLU A 301 16.91 -5.20 -6.97
C GLU A 301 15.95 -5.83 -7.98
N GLU A 302 15.50 -7.05 -7.74
CA GLU A 302 14.46 -7.71 -8.53
C GLU A 302 13.15 -6.89 -8.53
N ASN A 303 12.68 -6.47 -7.34
CA ASN A 303 11.45 -5.70 -7.23
C ASN A 303 11.54 -4.38 -8.01
N VAL A 304 12.66 -3.65 -7.88
CA VAL A 304 12.84 -2.38 -8.60
C VAL A 304 12.94 -2.60 -10.10
N ALA A 305 13.60 -3.67 -10.54
CA ALA A 305 13.69 -4.01 -11.95
C ALA A 305 12.33 -4.30 -12.61
N ALA A 306 11.33 -4.73 -11.81
CA ALA A 306 9.98 -4.97 -12.31
C ALA A 306 9.33 -3.73 -12.95
N ALA A 307 9.71 -2.52 -12.54
CA ALA A 307 9.21 -1.27 -13.14
C ALA A 307 9.58 -1.10 -14.62
N LYS A 308 10.57 -1.84 -15.10
CA LYS A 308 11.01 -1.81 -16.51
C LYS A 308 10.41 -2.94 -17.35
N LEU A 309 9.81 -3.94 -16.70
CA LEU A 309 9.21 -5.08 -17.39
C LEU A 309 7.92 -4.62 -18.09
N LYS A 310 7.78 -5.02 -19.34
CA LYS A 310 6.59 -4.79 -20.16
C LYS A 310 5.98 -6.14 -20.50
N LEU A 311 4.73 -6.34 -20.10
CA LEU A 311 3.97 -7.51 -20.48
C LEU A 311 3.35 -7.29 -21.86
N THR A 312 3.26 -8.36 -22.67
CA THR A 312 2.45 -8.29 -23.87
C THR A 312 0.96 -8.18 -23.52
N PRO A 313 0.10 -7.67 -24.42
CA PRO A 313 -1.34 -7.62 -24.17
C PRO A 313 -1.95 -8.99 -23.84
N GLU A 314 -1.42 -10.05 -24.47
CA GLU A 314 -1.86 -11.44 -24.26
C GLU A 314 -1.46 -11.93 -22.87
N GLU A 315 -0.21 -11.70 -22.45
CA GLU A 315 0.28 -12.04 -21.12
C GLU A 315 -0.52 -11.28 -20.06
N TRP A 316 -0.67 -9.97 -20.23
CA TRP A 316 -1.42 -9.14 -19.30
C TRP A 316 -2.86 -9.67 -19.13
N LYS A 317 -3.56 -9.94 -20.25
CA LYS A 317 -4.92 -10.46 -20.25
C LYS A 317 -5.03 -11.83 -19.58
N ALA A 318 -4.08 -12.73 -19.85
CA ALA A 318 -4.05 -14.05 -19.24
C ALA A 318 -3.82 -13.98 -17.73
N ILE A 319 -2.92 -13.09 -17.27
CA ILE A 319 -2.65 -12.86 -15.86
C ILE A 319 -3.86 -12.19 -15.18
N ASP A 320 -4.47 -11.20 -15.84
CA ASP A 320 -5.64 -10.49 -15.30
C ASP A 320 -6.86 -11.40 -15.13
N ALA A 321 -6.93 -12.47 -15.90
CA ALA A 321 -7.98 -13.49 -15.78
C ALA A 321 -7.82 -14.41 -14.55
N ILE A 322 -6.67 -14.39 -13.85
CA ILE A 322 -6.45 -15.14 -12.60
C ILE A 322 -7.32 -14.49 -11.51
N ARG A 323 -8.44 -15.13 -11.22
CA ARG A 323 -9.32 -14.75 -10.10
C ARG A 323 -9.51 -15.97 -9.21
N ARG A 324 -9.39 -15.78 -7.92
CA ARG A 324 -9.78 -16.79 -6.92
C ARG A 324 -11.04 -16.39 -6.20
#